data_91025680eae300edce5e60ab63636f49
#
_entry.id   91025680eae300edce5e60ab63636f49
#
_cell.length_a   1.000
_cell.length_b   1.000
_cell.length_c   1.000
_cell.angle_alpha   90.00
_cell.angle_beta   90.00
_cell.angle_gamma   90.00
#
_symmetry.space_group_name_H-M   'P 1'
#
loop_
_entity.id
_entity.type
_entity.pdbx_description
1 polymer ?
#
loop_
_entity_poly.entity_id
_entity_poly.type
_entity_poly.pdbx_seq_one_letter_code
_entity_poly.pdbx_strand_id
1 'polypeptide(L)'
;MPQTVPLPLRGPFTVADYHRMGELGLLDEDSRVELLDGLIVEASKIGPRQAGCVNQLTRFFILAGADQVTVATRNPVILDEYSEPLPDVAVLKYRADGYAVAHPGPDDVLLLIEVMDSSVYRDRQLKLPLYARAGIRELWLVDLEEDVVDVYQEPCPDGYAVERRAVRGERLTPSLLDFATLPVSDILG
;
A
#
# COMPACT_ATOMS: atom_id res chain seq x y z
N MET A 1 14.12 5.05 42.09
CA MET A 1 13.84 5.30 40.66
C MET A 1 12.35 5.24 40.47
N PRO A 2 11.65 6.34 40.15
CA PRO A 2 10.23 6.26 39.84
C PRO A 2 10.06 5.45 38.52
N GLN A 3 9.31 4.37 38.60
CA GLN A 3 8.88 3.64 37.42
C GLN A 3 7.94 4.56 36.65
N THR A 4 8.38 5.03 35.49
CA THR A 4 7.51 5.72 34.52
C THR A 4 6.57 4.67 33.96
N VAL A 5 5.34 4.63 34.44
CA VAL A 5 4.28 3.85 33.84
C VAL A 5 4.00 4.52 32.47
N PRO A 6 4.21 3.82 31.34
CA PRO A 6 3.86 4.39 30.05
C PRO A 6 2.36 4.69 30.05
N LEU A 7 1.97 5.95 29.87
CA LEU A 7 0.59 6.31 29.63
C LEU A 7 0.20 5.64 28.31
N PRO A 8 -0.91 4.87 28.27
CA PRO A 8 -1.38 4.32 27.01
C PRO A 8 -1.72 5.48 26.06
N LEU A 9 -0.99 5.55 24.94
CA LEU A 9 -1.32 6.47 23.86
C LEU A 9 -2.71 6.10 23.35
N ARG A 10 -3.66 7.02 23.45
CA ARG A 10 -5.06 6.81 23.00
C ARG A 10 -5.29 7.62 21.74
N GLY A 11 -5.55 6.91 20.61
CA GLY A 11 -5.99 7.52 19.35
C GLY A 11 -7.43 8.07 19.42
N PRO A 12 -7.95 8.64 18.31
CA PRO A 12 -7.30 8.65 16.99
C PRO A 12 -6.16 9.68 16.91
N PHE A 13 -5.05 9.26 16.32
CA PHE A 13 -3.93 10.14 16.00
C PHE A 13 -4.09 10.69 14.58
N THR A 14 -3.75 11.96 14.40
CA THR A 14 -3.62 12.54 13.06
C THR A 14 -2.26 12.20 12.45
N VAL A 15 -2.13 12.34 11.12
CA VAL A 15 -0.84 12.25 10.41
C VAL A 15 0.17 13.24 11.01
N ALA A 16 -0.27 14.45 11.38
CA ALA A 16 0.59 15.44 12.02
C ALA A 16 1.08 14.96 13.39
N ASP A 17 0.24 14.33 14.21
CA ASP A 17 0.64 13.73 15.49
C ASP A 17 1.63 12.59 15.28
N TYR A 18 1.36 11.72 14.29
CA TYR A 18 2.20 10.58 13.94
C TYR A 18 3.61 11.03 13.51
N HIS A 19 3.71 12.03 12.63
CA HIS A 19 4.99 12.61 12.22
C HIS A 19 5.70 13.24 13.41
N ARG A 20 4.96 13.99 14.24
CA ARG A 20 5.53 14.62 15.44
C ARG A 20 6.07 13.61 16.44
N MET A 21 5.42 12.45 16.58
CA MET A 21 5.90 11.35 17.43
C MET A 21 7.21 10.77 16.90
N GLY A 22 7.34 10.62 15.56
CA GLY A 22 8.59 10.21 14.93
C GLY A 22 9.73 11.20 15.19
N GLU A 23 9.50 12.50 14.99
CA GLU A 23 10.48 13.57 15.25
C GLU A 23 10.96 13.59 16.70
N LEU A 24 10.09 13.25 17.66
CA LEU A 24 10.41 13.20 19.09
C LEU A 24 11.05 11.87 19.52
N GLY A 25 11.25 10.91 18.60
CA GLY A 25 11.78 9.59 18.90
C GLY A 25 10.87 8.74 19.79
N LEU A 26 9.55 9.00 19.77
CA LEU A 26 8.55 8.20 20.49
C LEU A 26 8.17 6.93 19.69
N LEU A 27 8.38 6.96 18.39
CA LEU A 27 8.32 5.79 17.53
C LEU A 27 9.76 5.36 17.28
N ASP A 28 10.05 4.09 17.53
CA ASP A 28 11.37 3.53 17.27
C ASP A 28 11.66 3.57 15.76
N GLU A 29 12.83 4.10 15.37
CA GLU A 29 13.25 4.19 13.97
C GLU A 29 13.29 2.81 13.27
N ASP A 30 13.54 1.73 14.04
CA ASP A 30 13.51 0.36 13.56
C ASP A 30 12.08 -0.22 13.53
N SER A 31 11.11 0.42 14.18
CA SER A 31 9.72 -0.05 14.18
C SER A 31 9.05 0.33 12.86
N ARG A 32 8.64 -0.70 12.12
CA ARG A 32 7.80 -0.51 10.94
C ARG A 32 6.36 -0.33 11.41
N VAL A 33 5.91 0.90 11.47
CA VAL A 33 4.54 1.25 11.87
C VAL A 33 3.85 2.03 10.76
N GLU A 34 2.54 1.89 10.70
CA GLU A 34 1.65 2.60 9.78
C GLU A 34 0.57 3.29 10.59
N LEU A 35 0.04 4.40 10.11
CA LEU A 35 -1.14 5.04 10.68
C LEU A 35 -2.37 4.64 9.85
N LEU A 36 -3.30 3.91 10.46
CA LEU A 36 -4.52 3.43 9.82
C LEU A 36 -5.74 3.86 10.66
N ASP A 37 -6.56 4.75 10.14
CA ASP A 37 -7.78 5.26 10.81
C ASP A 37 -7.49 5.81 12.23
N GLY A 38 -6.38 6.55 12.37
CA GLY A 38 -5.92 7.12 13.63
C GLY A 38 -5.28 6.12 14.60
N LEU A 39 -5.04 4.89 14.19
CA LEU A 39 -4.37 3.86 14.97
C LEU A 39 -2.96 3.62 14.43
N ILE A 40 -1.97 3.62 15.31
CA ILE A 40 -0.60 3.22 14.96
C ILE A 40 -0.52 1.71 15.05
N VAL A 41 -0.26 1.06 13.91
CA VAL A 41 -0.22 -0.39 13.75
C VAL A 41 1.16 -0.83 13.32
N GLU A 42 1.66 -1.93 13.87
CA GLU A 42 2.92 -2.52 13.41
C GLU A 42 2.70 -3.20 12.05
N ALA A 43 3.52 -2.83 11.05
CA ALA A 43 3.50 -3.46 9.74
C ALA A 43 4.03 -4.90 9.82
N SER A 44 3.49 -5.76 8.98
CA SER A 44 3.87 -7.17 8.93
C SER A 44 5.34 -7.35 8.51
N LYS A 45 6.00 -8.36 9.07
CA LYS A 45 7.33 -8.78 8.62
C LYS A 45 7.24 -9.39 7.23
N ILE A 46 8.19 -9.05 6.37
CA ILE A 46 8.24 -9.54 4.99
C ILE A 46 9.01 -10.85 4.94
N GLY A 47 8.36 -11.89 4.41
CA GLY A 47 9.03 -13.12 4.01
C GLY A 47 9.77 -13.00 2.65
N PRO A 48 10.70 -13.92 2.34
CA PRO A 48 11.44 -13.89 1.07
C PRO A 48 10.53 -13.98 -0.17
N ARG A 49 9.45 -14.73 -0.09
CA ARG A 49 8.47 -14.91 -1.18
C ARG A 49 7.74 -13.61 -1.49
N GLN A 50 7.24 -12.92 -0.45
CA GLN A 50 6.63 -11.60 -0.58
C GLN A 50 7.63 -10.58 -1.16
N ALA A 51 8.86 -10.54 -0.62
CA ALA A 51 9.90 -9.63 -1.10
C ALA A 51 10.24 -9.89 -2.59
N GLY A 52 10.31 -11.15 -3.01
CA GLY A 52 10.53 -11.54 -4.40
C GLY A 52 9.42 -10.99 -5.32
N CYS A 53 8.16 -11.19 -4.95
CA CYS A 53 7.00 -10.68 -5.69
C CYS A 53 7.02 -9.14 -5.80
N VAL A 54 7.22 -8.44 -4.68
CA VAL A 54 7.32 -6.97 -4.66
C VAL A 54 8.44 -6.47 -5.58
N ASN A 55 9.63 -7.09 -5.54
CA ASN A 55 10.75 -6.73 -6.41
C ASN A 55 10.44 -6.94 -7.90
N GLN A 56 9.76 -8.03 -8.26
CA GLN A 56 9.36 -8.31 -9.64
C GLN A 56 8.34 -7.29 -10.16
N LEU A 57 7.30 -6.99 -9.37
CA LEU A 57 6.30 -5.98 -9.69
C LEU A 57 6.93 -4.59 -9.84
N THR A 58 7.78 -4.20 -8.89
CA THR A 58 8.51 -2.93 -8.94
C THR A 58 9.34 -2.81 -10.22
N ARG A 59 10.14 -3.84 -10.52
CA ARG A 59 10.94 -3.89 -11.75
C ARG A 59 10.07 -3.80 -13.00
N PHE A 60 8.96 -4.54 -13.04
CA PHE A 60 8.04 -4.52 -14.18
C PHE A 60 7.50 -3.12 -14.44
N PHE A 61 6.92 -2.44 -13.43
CA PHE A 61 6.32 -1.13 -13.61
C PHE A 61 7.36 -0.03 -13.92
N ILE A 62 8.57 -0.13 -13.38
CA ILE A 62 9.67 0.78 -13.75
C ILE A 62 10.02 0.62 -15.23
N LEU A 63 10.16 -0.61 -15.73
CA LEU A 63 10.55 -0.87 -17.12
C LEU A 63 9.41 -0.54 -18.11
N ALA A 64 8.16 -0.87 -17.76
CA ALA A 64 7.01 -0.62 -18.61
C ALA A 64 6.62 0.85 -18.63
N GLY A 65 6.69 1.55 -17.49
CA GLY A 65 6.26 2.93 -17.34
C GLY A 65 7.30 3.98 -17.74
N ALA A 66 8.60 3.61 -17.75
CA ALA A 66 9.72 4.51 -18.04
C ALA A 66 9.54 5.89 -17.34
N ASP A 67 9.42 6.98 -18.13
CA ASP A 67 9.26 8.34 -17.61
C ASP A 67 7.78 8.76 -17.43
N GLN A 68 6.83 7.82 -17.50
CA GLN A 68 5.40 8.13 -17.40
C GLN A 68 4.86 7.97 -15.98
N VAL A 69 5.56 7.19 -15.14
CA VAL A 69 5.13 6.91 -13.77
C VAL A 69 6.30 7.03 -12.78
N THR A 70 5.97 7.21 -11.52
CA THR A 70 6.88 6.99 -10.39
C THR A 70 6.45 5.72 -9.69
N VAL A 71 7.36 4.79 -9.44
CA VAL A 71 7.09 3.56 -8.68
C VAL A 71 7.70 3.70 -7.30
N ALA A 72 6.88 3.61 -6.28
CA ALA A 72 7.28 3.66 -4.88
C ALA A 72 7.02 2.30 -4.23
N THR A 73 7.95 1.88 -3.37
CA THR A 73 7.87 0.59 -2.66
C THR A 73 7.95 0.86 -1.18
N ARG A 74 6.88 0.53 -0.46
CA ARG A 74 6.78 0.75 1.00
C ARG A 74 7.05 2.19 1.44
N ASN A 75 6.72 3.14 0.59
CA ASN A 75 6.72 4.55 0.91
C ASN A 75 5.32 4.98 1.33
N PRO A 76 5.20 5.99 2.21
CA PRO A 76 3.91 6.48 2.67
C PRO A 76 3.03 7.00 1.54
N VAL A 77 1.73 6.75 1.67
CA VAL A 77 0.67 7.42 0.90
C VAL A 77 -0.29 8.05 1.92
N ILE A 78 -0.40 9.38 1.92
CA ILE A 78 -1.32 10.08 2.83
C ILE A 78 -2.72 10.02 2.25
N LEU A 79 -3.59 9.16 2.80
CA LEU A 79 -4.94 8.98 2.31
C LEU A 79 -5.89 10.09 2.77
N ASP A 80 -5.76 10.47 4.04
CA ASP A 80 -6.55 11.51 4.72
C ASP A 80 -5.81 12.00 5.98
N GLU A 81 -6.48 12.77 6.84
CA GLU A 81 -5.91 13.30 8.09
C GLU A 81 -5.50 12.20 9.09
N TYR A 82 -6.07 10.98 8.99
CA TYR A 82 -5.94 9.90 9.97
C TYR A 82 -5.29 8.63 9.42
N SER A 83 -4.88 8.63 8.14
CA SER A 83 -4.40 7.41 7.48
C SER A 83 -3.21 7.66 6.57
N GLU A 84 -2.11 7.00 6.90
CA GLU A 84 -0.85 7.00 6.15
C GLU A 84 -0.29 5.56 6.08
N PRO A 85 -0.86 4.69 5.23
CA PRO A 85 -0.35 3.35 4.98
C PRO A 85 0.96 3.35 4.20
N LEU A 86 1.66 2.22 4.28
CA LEU A 86 2.87 1.88 3.53
C LEU A 86 2.56 0.74 2.54
N PRO A 87 1.93 1.00 1.38
CA PRO A 87 1.63 -0.06 0.42
C PRO A 87 2.89 -0.75 -0.09
N ASP A 88 2.82 -2.04 -0.38
CA ASP A 88 3.97 -2.80 -0.87
C ASP A 88 4.50 -2.24 -2.19
N VAL A 89 3.60 -1.87 -3.13
CA VAL A 89 3.93 -1.12 -4.35
C VAL A 89 2.86 -0.08 -4.63
N ALA A 90 3.27 1.15 -4.88
CA ALA A 90 2.43 2.22 -5.41
C ALA A 90 2.95 2.67 -6.77
N VAL A 91 2.12 2.57 -7.81
CA VAL A 91 2.38 3.17 -9.11
C VAL A 91 1.69 4.53 -9.13
N LEU A 92 2.48 5.58 -9.22
CA LEU A 92 2.08 6.96 -9.04
C LEU A 92 2.20 7.76 -10.33
N LYS A 93 1.48 8.85 -10.44
CA LYS A 93 1.72 9.86 -11.47
C LYS A 93 3.18 10.27 -11.44
N TYR A 94 3.77 10.45 -12.61
CA TYR A 94 5.16 10.92 -12.69
C TYR A 94 5.31 12.32 -12.06
N ARG A 95 6.29 12.44 -11.20
CA ARG A 95 6.74 13.74 -10.66
C ARG A 95 8.26 13.81 -10.75
N ALA A 96 8.76 14.93 -11.30
CA ALA A 96 10.19 15.12 -11.50
C ALA A 96 11.01 15.17 -10.19
N ASP A 97 10.38 15.59 -9.09
CA ASP A 97 10.98 15.61 -7.75
C ASP A 97 10.90 14.24 -7.03
N GLY A 98 10.27 13.22 -7.66
CA GLY A 98 10.11 11.91 -7.05
C GLY A 98 9.36 11.92 -5.70
N TYR A 99 8.48 12.88 -5.50
CA TYR A 99 7.75 13.11 -4.22
C TYR A 99 8.67 13.50 -3.04
N ALA A 100 9.81 14.15 -3.32
CA ALA A 100 10.78 14.56 -2.30
C ALA A 100 10.27 15.68 -1.36
N VAL A 101 9.29 16.49 -1.82
CA VAL A 101 8.75 17.62 -1.04
C VAL A 101 7.55 17.24 -0.20
N ALA A 102 6.71 16.33 -0.70
CA ALA A 102 5.50 15.86 -0.02
C ALA A 102 5.16 14.44 -0.47
N HIS A 103 4.69 13.60 0.46
CA HIS A 103 4.17 12.28 0.15
C HIS A 103 2.99 12.35 -0.84
N PRO A 104 2.79 11.31 -1.68
CA PRO A 104 1.64 11.24 -2.58
C PRO A 104 0.32 11.16 -1.80
N GLY A 105 -0.72 11.76 -2.37
CA GLY A 105 -2.10 11.60 -1.96
C GLY A 105 -2.87 10.63 -2.89
N PRO A 106 -4.18 10.41 -2.61
CA PRO A 106 -5.00 9.48 -3.41
C PRO A 106 -5.07 9.83 -4.90
N ASP A 107 -5.12 11.13 -5.22
CA ASP A 107 -5.16 11.62 -6.60
C ASP A 107 -3.87 11.35 -7.39
N ASP A 108 -2.76 11.09 -6.71
CA ASP A 108 -1.48 10.76 -7.34
C ASP A 108 -1.38 9.27 -7.70
N VAL A 109 -2.23 8.43 -7.09
CA VAL A 109 -2.16 6.98 -7.22
C VAL A 109 -2.84 6.51 -8.50
N LEU A 110 -2.12 5.76 -9.32
CA LEU A 110 -2.63 5.07 -10.52
C LEU A 110 -2.98 3.61 -10.23
N LEU A 111 -2.22 2.97 -9.33
CA LEU A 111 -2.46 1.60 -8.87
C LEU A 111 -1.79 1.42 -7.51
N LEU A 112 -2.48 0.78 -6.55
CA LEU A 112 -1.86 0.21 -5.36
C LEU A 112 -1.80 -1.30 -5.45
N ILE A 113 -0.75 -1.89 -4.87
CA ILE A 113 -0.60 -3.35 -4.78
C ILE A 113 -0.14 -3.69 -3.37
N GLU A 114 -0.88 -4.60 -2.74
CA GLU A 114 -0.49 -5.26 -1.49
C GLU A 114 -0.21 -6.72 -1.79
N VAL A 115 0.90 -7.24 -1.27
CA VAL A 115 1.32 -8.63 -1.45
C VAL A 115 1.23 -9.35 -0.12
N MET A 116 0.40 -10.38 -0.05
CA MET A 116 0.09 -11.13 1.15
C MET A 116 0.68 -12.54 1.06
N ASP A 117 1.42 -12.97 2.08
CA ASP A 117 1.97 -14.33 2.19
C ASP A 117 1.34 -15.07 3.39
N SER A 118 1.16 -14.40 4.54
CA SER A 118 0.53 -14.99 5.74
C SER A 118 -0.35 -14.00 6.52
N SER A 119 -0.44 -12.76 6.04
CA SER A 119 -1.14 -11.66 6.72
C SER A 119 -2.50 -11.30 6.11
N VAL A 120 -3.02 -12.16 5.22
CA VAL A 120 -4.22 -11.97 4.37
C VAL A 120 -5.39 -11.28 5.09
N TYR A 121 -5.64 -11.66 6.34
CA TYR A 121 -6.80 -11.16 7.07
C TYR A 121 -6.71 -9.68 7.45
N ARG A 122 -5.54 -9.23 7.91
CA ARG A 122 -5.35 -7.86 8.41
C ARG A 122 -5.40 -6.85 7.27
N ASP A 123 -4.66 -7.08 6.19
CA ASP A 123 -4.54 -6.13 5.09
C ASP A 123 -5.87 -6.00 4.35
N ARG A 124 -6.57 -7.11 4.11
CA ARG A 124 -7.90 -7.11 3.49
C ARG A 124 -8.95 -6.40 4.34
N GLN A 125 -8.97 -6.62 5.66
CA GLN A 125 -10.00 -6.04 6.52
C GLN A 125 -9.71 -4.59 6.95
N LEU A 126 -8.47 -4.21 7.12
CA LEU A 126 -8.11 -2.87 7.57
C LEU A 126 -7.85 -1.92 6.40
N LYS A 127 -7.00 -2.31 5.44
CA LYS A 127 -6.54 -1.40 4.40
C LYS A 127 -7.53 -1.26 3.24
N LEU A 128 -8.20 -2.34 2.81
CA LEU A 128 -9.12 -2.28 1.68
C LEU A 128 -10.22 -1.23 1.87
N PRO A 129 -10.94 -1.15 3.01
CA PRO A 129 -11.93 -0.10 3.24
C PRO A 129 -11.32 1.31 3.28
N LEU A 130 -10.09 1.45 3.81
CA LEU A 130 -9.39 2.73 3.84
C LEU A 130 -9.09 3.23 2.43
N TYR A 131 -8.54 2.37 1.57
CA TYR A 131 -8.24 2.68 0.18
C TYR A 131 -9.51 3.05 -0.61
N ALA A 132 -10.59 2.30 -0.42
CA ALA A 132 -11.86 2.59 -1.06
C ALA A 132 -12.42 3.97 -0.64
N ARG A 133 -12.48 4.26 0.68
CA ARG A 133 -12.95 5.56 1.19
C ARG A 133 -12.10 6.72 0.70
N ALA A 134 -10.80 6.51 0.55
CA ALA A 134 -9.87 7.51 0.01
C ALA A 134 -10.00 7.70 -1.51
N GLY A 135 -10.78 6.86 -2.20
CA GLY A 135 -11.00 6.97 -3.64
C GLY A 135 -9.87 6.38 -4.50
N ILE A 136 -9.06 5.47 -3.94
CA ILE A 136 -8.04 4.74 -4.72
C ILE A 136 -8.74 3.92 -5.81
N ARG A 137 -8.51 4.29 -7.07
CA ARG A 137 -9.29 3.78 -8.22
C ARG A 137 -9.10 2.31 -8.50
N GLU A 138 -7.89 1.80 -8.25
CA GLU A 138 -7.57 0.38 -8.45
C GLU A 138 -6.60 -0.11 -7.39
N LEU A 139 -6.93 -1.26 -6.81
CA LEU A 139 -6.13 -1.97 -5.83
C LEU A 139 -6.00 -3.43 -6.27
N TRP A 140 -4.77 -3.95 -6.24
CA TRP A 140 -4.52 -5.38 -6.41
C TRP A 140 -4.09 -5.98 -5.06
N LEU A 141 -4.77 -7.03 -4.63
CA LEU A 141 -4.34 -7.86 -3.52
C LEU A 141 -3.76 -9.16 -4.09
N VAL A 142 -2.45 -9.30 -4.00
CA VAL A 142 -1.73 -10.50 -4.46
C VAL A 142 -1.67 -11.50 -3.31
N ASP A 143 -2.45 -12.57 -3.42
CA ASP A 143 -2.49 -13.64 -2.43
C ASP A 143 -1.55 -14.78 -2.88
N LEU A 144 -0.38 -14.85 -2.24
CA LEU A 144 0.64 -15.84 -2.57
C LEU A 144 0.31 -17.24 -2.02
N GLU A 145 -0.56 -17.35 -1.01
CA GLU A 145 -1.00 -18.65 -0.48
C GLU A 145 -2.05 -19.30 -1.38
N GLU A 146 -3.06 -18.50 -1.81
CA GLU A 146 -4.10 -18.96 -2.72
C GLU A 146 -3.68 -18.94 -4.20
N ASP A 147 -2.53 -18.34 -4.52
CA ASP A 147 -1.98 -18.24 -5.88
C ASP A 147 -2.89 -17.46 -6.83
N VAL A 148 -3.42 -16.34 -6.36
CA VAL A 148 -4.39 -15.48 -7.06
C VAL A 148 -4.06 -13.99 -6.91
N VAL A 149 -4.67 -13.17 -7.77
CA VAL A 149 -4.69 -11.71 -7.65
C VAL A 149 -6.14 -11.25 -7.61
N ASP A 150 -6.57 -10.69 -6.49
CA ASP A 150 -7.87 -10.04 -6.39
C ASP A 150 -7.72 -8.56 -6.82
N VAL A 151 -8.47 -8.17 -7.85
CA VAL A 151 -8.48 -6.83 -8.45
C VAL A 151 -9.73 -6.11 -7.99
N TYR A 152 -9.56 -4.96 -7.37
CA TYR A 152 -10.62 -4.10 -6.88
C TYR A 152 -10.62 -2.79 -7.65
N GLN A 153 -11.81 -2.39 -8.16
CA GLN A 153 -11.99 -1.18 -8.96
C GLN A 153 -13.31 -0.49 -8.60
N GLU A 154 -13.45 0.77 -9.01
CA GLU A 154 -14.64 1.58 -8.75
C GLU A 154 -14.92 1.74 -7.24
N PRO A 155 -14.08 2.54 -6.53
CA PRO A 155 -14.23 2.75 -5.11
C PRO A 155 -15.59 3.38 -4.77
N CYS A 156 -16.22 2.86 -3.71
CA CYS A 156 -17.48 3.34 -3.17
C CYS A 156 -17.41 3.39 -1.63
N PRO A 157 -18.36 4.02 -0.93
CA PRO A 157 -18.29 4.20 0.53
C PRO A 157 -18.11 2.90 1.32
N ASP A 158 -18.65 1.80 0.82
CA ASP A 158 -18.65 0.50 1.49
C ASP A 158 -17.54 -0.45 0.97
N GLY A 159 -16.68 0.02 0.07
CA GLY A 159 -15.60 -0.78 -0.53
C GLY A 159 -15.40 -0.51 -2.01
N TYR A 160 -15.35 -1.54 -2.82
CA TYR A 160 -15.21 -1.45 -4.28
C TYR A 160 -16.41 -2.11 -4.98
N ALA A 161 -16.96 -1.42 -5.99
CA ALA A 161 -18.12 -1.92 -6.73
C ALA A 161 -17.76 -3.07 -7.69
N VAL A 162 -16.49 -3.14 -8.12
CA VAL A 162 -15.98 -4.20 -8.98
C VAL A 162 -14.89 -4.97 -8.22
N GLU A 163 -15.10 -6.27 -8.10
CA GLU A 163 -14.13 -7.23 -7.59
C GLU A 163 -13.97 -8.35 -8.61
N ARG A 164 -12.74 -8.63 -9.00
CA ARG A 164 -12.40 -9.69 -9.94
C ARG A 164 -11.21 -10.49 -9.41
N ARG A 165 -11.35 -11.81 -9.37
CA ARG A 165 -10.24 -12.71 -9.09
C ARG A 165 -9.57 -13.14 -10.39
N ALA A 166 -8.25 -12.99 -10.47
CA ALA A 166 -7.42 -13.41 -11.59
C ALA A 166 -6.48 -14.55 -11.16
N VAL A 167 -6.30 -15.53 -12.03
CA VAL A 167 -5.54 -16.76 -11.77
C VAL A 167 -4.41 -16.95 -12.79
N ARG A 168 -3.49 -17.87 -12.52
CA ARG A 168 -2.43 -18.23 -13.49
C ARG A 168 -3.02 -18.57 -14.86
N GLY A 169 -2.37 -18.08 -15.91
CA GLY A 169 -2.82 -18.20 -17.29
C GLY A 169 -3.59 -16.97 -17.79
N GLU A 170 -4.06 -16.12 -16.90
CA GLU A 170 -4.65 -14.83 -17.24
C GLU A 170 -3.60 -13.72 -17.33
N ARG A 171 -4.01 -12.58 -17.87
CA ARG A 171 -3.23 -11.33 -17.90
C ARG A 171 -4.01 -10.21 -17.25
N LEU A 172 -3.30 -9.33 -16.58
CA LEU A 172 -3.86 -8.12 -15.99
C LEU A 172 -3.27 -6.88 -16.66
N THR A 173 -4.13 -5.90 -16.87
CA THR A 173 -3.77 -4.56 -17.32
C THR A 173 -4.47 -3.58 -16.38
N PRO A 174 -3.73 -2.76 -15.63
CA PRO A 174 -4.34 -1.76 -14.76
C PRO A 174 -5.13 -0.74 -15.57
N SER A 175 -6.27 -0.30 -15.07
CA SER A 175 -7.22 0.55 -15.81
C SER A 175 -6.65 1.90 -16.26
N LEU A 176 -5.65 2.43 -15.55
CA LEU A 176 -4.99 3.70 -15.85
C LEU A 176 -3.59 3.52 -16.47
N LEU A 177 -3.16 2.29 -16.77
CA LEU A 177 -1.82 1.95 -17.26
C LEU A 177 -1.93 0.94 -18.43
N ASP A 178 -2.54 1.36 -19.53
CA ASP A 178 -2.83 0.53 -20.71
C ASP A 178 -1.58 -0.09 -21.35
N PHE A 179 -0.41 0.52 -21.13
CA PHE A 179 0.89 0.02 -21.56
C PHE A 179 1.43 -1.12 -20.68
N ALA A 180 0.86 -1.36 -19.50
CA ALA A 180 1.40 -2.25 -18.48
C ALA A 180 0.59 -3.54 -18.36
N THR A 181 0.62 -4.40 -19.38
CA THR A 181 -0.04 -5.72 -19.36
C THR A 181 0.94 -6.81 -18.94
N LEU A 182 0.65 -7.53 -17.84
CA LEU A 182 1.50 -8.61 -17.35
C LEU A 182 0.72 -9.91 -17.08
N PRO A 183 1.36 -11.09 -17.29
CA PRO A 183 0.76 -12.37 -16.92
C PRO A 183 0.64 -12.48 -15.39
N VAL A 184 -0.45 -13.07 -14.92
CA VAL A 184 -0.63 -13.36 -13.48
C VAL A 184 0.48 -14.28 -12.95
N SER A 185 0.97 -15.21 -13.79
CA SER A 185 2.14 -16.05 -13.45
C SER A 185 3.39 -15.25 -13.10
N ASP A 186 3.61 -14.10 -13.74
CA ASP A 186 4.78 -13.25 -13.51
C ASP A 186 4.63 -12.39 -12.25
N ILE A 187 3.39 -12.20 -11.78
CA ILE A 187 3.08 -11.55 -10.51
C ILE A 187 3.36 -12.51 -9.35
N LEU A 188 2.90 -13.74 -9.48
CA LEU A 188 2.92 -14.75 -8.42
C LEU A 188 4.27 -15.47 -8.25
N GLY A 189 5.13 -15.42 -9.26
CA GLY A 189 6.46 -16.02 -9.27
C GLY A 189 6.51 -17.48 -9.70
#